data_f623cc5c4861b7634ff187383fa7bac6
#
_entry.id   f623cc5c4861b7634ff187383fa7bac6
#
_cell.length_a   1.000
_cell.length_b   1.000
_cell.length_c   1.000
_cell.angle_alpha   90.00
_cell.angle_beta   90.00
_cell.angle_gamma   90.00
#
_symmetry.space_group_name_H-M   'P 1'
#
loop_
_entity.id
_entity.type
_entity.pdbx_description
1 polymer ?
#
loop_
_entity_poly.entity_id
_entity_poly.type
_entity_poly.pdbx_seq_one_letter_code
_entity_poly.pdbx_strand_id
1 'polypeptide(L)'
;MDKVGKYEFLAEPFHCDFSGRLFMGHLGNHMLNAADFHSTDRGFGMKYLMTIKRSWVLSRLAIEMNEMPEQYTKFNVETWVENAMRFFTQRNFAVVGKDGKQYGYGRSVWAMIDTDSRQPCDILSVKDGAINDWIEANKACPIDKGGRVKMSDKAEFVRTIDTHYNDVDINGHINSVKYIEHVLDLWNLEWYREHRIQRFEIAYVAEAHEGDKLSFYMEKEDNNDVSSLTYNVRIVRTDGVECCRSKVKFV
;
A
#
# COMPACT_ATOMS: atom_id res chain seq x y z
N MET A 1 -26.31 5.48 -3.28
CA MET A 1 -25.23 4.87 -2.47
C MET A 1 -24.12 5.89 -2.36
N ASP A 2 -23.50 6.03 -1.19
CA ASP A 2 -22.44 7.01 -0.97
C ASP A 2 -21.19 6.66 -1.81
N LYS A 3 -20.53 7.68 -2.37
CA LYS A 3 -19.27 7.51 -3.13
C LYS A 3 -18.08 7.22 -2.23
N VAL A 4 -18.17 7.55 -0.95
CA VAL A 4 -17.20 7.22 0.08
C VAL A 4 -17.63 5.95 0.79
N GLY A 5 -16.79 4.93 0.76
CA GLY A 5 -16.96 3.72 1.59
C GLY A 5 -16.40 3.97 2.97
N LYS A 6 -17.03 3.37 3.99
CA LYS A 6 -16.58 3.45 5.38
C LYS A 6 -16.64 2.06 6.01
N TYR A 7 -15.49 1.56 6.44
CA TYR A 7 -15.33 0.20 6.96
C TYR A 7 -14.67 0.23 8.32
N GLU A 8 -15.31 -0.39 9.32
CA GLU A 8 -14.82 -0.45 10.70
C GLU A 8 -13.79 -1.58 10.83
N PHE A 9 -12.68 -1.27 11.50
CA PHE A 9 -11.62 -2.20 11.89
C PHE A 9 -11.30 -2.04 13.38
N LEU A 10 -10.60 -3.02 13.92
CA LEU A 10 -10.06 -3.03 15.26
C LEU A 10 -8.53 -3.10 15.18
N ALA A 11 -7.83 -2.35 16.00
CA ALA A 11 -6.40 -2.59 16.24
C ALA A 11 -6.27 -3.78 17.18
N GLU A 12 -6.23 -4.99 16.61
CA GLU A 12 -6.10 -6.23 17.38
C GLU A 12 -4.72 -6.30 18.06
N PRO A 13 -4.64 -6.80 19.31
CA PRO A 13 -3.38 -6.81 20.07
C PRO A 13 -2.21 -7.50 19.36
N PHE A 14 -2.48 -8.60 18.63
CA PHE A 14 -1.44 -9.32 17.87
C PHE A 14 -1.08 -8.69 16.53
N HIS A 15 -1.75 -7.60 16.14
CA HIS A 15 -1.41 -6.74 15.01
C HIS A 15 -0.76 -5.43 15.45
N CYS A 16 -0.38 -5.34 16.73
CA CYS A 16 0.28 -4.18 17.31
C CYS A 16 1.74 -4.48 17.64
N ASP A 17 2.57 -3.45 17.56
CA ASP A 17 3.99 -3.51 17.91
C ASP A 17 4.23 -3.45 19.43
N PHE A 18 5.49 -3.41 19.83
CA PHE A 18 5.94 -3.33 21.21
C PHE A 18 5.47 -2.05 21.95
N SER A 19 5.08 -1.00 21.23
CA SER A 19 4.51 0.22 21.80
C SER A 19 2.99 0.14 21.97
N GLY A 20 2.37 -0.99 21.61
CA GLY A 20 0.93 -1.20 21.62
C GLY A 20 0.19 -0.49 20.50
N ARG A 21 0.86 -0.15 19.40
CA ARG A 21 0.28 0.53 18.23
C ARG A 21 0.24 -0.37 17.01
N LEU A 22 -0.80 -0.21 16.21
CA LEU A 22 -1.01 -1.01 15.00
C LEU A 22 0.22 -0.92 14.07
N PHE A 23 0.74 -2.08 13.62
CA PHE A 23 1.81 -2.12 12.63
C PHE A 23 1.40 -1.45 11.31
N MET A 24 2.33 -0.76 10.67
CA MET A 24 2.12 -0.13 9.36
C MET A 24 1.68 -1.16 8.29
N GLY A 25 2.26 -2.37 8.29
CA GLY A 25 1.86 -3.43 7.36
C GLY A 25 0.40 -3.84 7.56
N HIS A 26 -0.05 -4.04 8.81
CA HIS A 26 -1.44 -4.35 9.12
C HIS A 26 -2.40 -3.20 8.76
N LEU A 27 -2.00 -1.94 8.99
CA LEU A 27 -2.78 -0.80 8.51
C LEU A 27 -2.90 -0.81 6.98
N GLY A 28 -1.81 -1.08 6.28
CA GLY A 28 -1.81 -1.26 4.82
C GLY A 28 -2.81 -2.33 4.39
N ASN A 29 -2.82 -3.48 5.08
CA ASN A 29 -3.79 -4.55 4.83
C ASN A 29 -5.25 -4.09 5.03
N HIS A 30 -5.56 -3.35 6.10
CA HIS A 30 -6.89 -2.79 6.33
C HIS A 30 -7.29 -1.81 5.22
N MET A 31 -6.37 -0.97 4.74
CA MET A 31 -6.63 -0.07 3.61
C MET A 31 -6.93 -0.84 2.32
N LEU A 32 -6.15 -1.88 2.00
CA LEU A 32 -6.37 -2.69 0.80
C LEU A 32 -7.66 -3.47 0.88
N ASN A 33 -8.02 -4.02 2.04
CA ASN A 33 -9.31 -4.66 2.28
C ASN A 33 -10.47 -3.67 2.12
N ALA A 34 -10.38 -2.46 2.67
CA ALA A 34 -11.39 -1.41 2.48
C ALA A 34 -11.55 -1.05 1.00
N ALA A 35 -10.46 -1.04 0.22
CA ALA A 35 -10.52 -0.81 -1.22
C ALA A 35 -11.28 -1.92 -1.96
N ASP A 36 -11.02 -3.19 -1.61
CA ASP A 36 -11.73 -4.34 -2.20
C ASP A 36 -13.20 -4.35 -1.80
N PHE A 37 -13.53 -4.15 -0.53
CA PHE A 37 -14.92 -4.06 -0.06
C PHE A 37 -15.68 -2.96 -0.80
N HIS A 38 -15.07 -1.77 -0.92
CA HIS A 38 -15.66 -0.65 -1.66
C HIS A 38 -15.90 -0.98 -3.13
N SER A 39 -14.96 -1.65 -3.78
CA SER A 39 -15.10 -2.09 -5.17
C SER A 39 -16.17 -3.17 -5.31
N THR A 40 -16.23 -4.10 -4.37
CA THR A 40 -17.22 -5.18 -4.32
C THR A 40 -18.64 -4.64 -4.16
N ASP A 41 -18.87 -3.71 -3.21
CA ASP A 41 -20.16 -3.08 -2.97
C ASP A 41 -20.69 -2.33 -4.21
N ARG A 42 -19.81 -1.93 -5.10
CA ARG A 42 -20.11 -1.19 -6.34
C ARG A 42 -20.04 -2.05 -7.61
N GLY A 43 -19.86 -3.36 -7.42
CA GLY A 43 -19.86 -4.34 -8.52
C GLY A 43 -18.58 -4.38 -9.36
N PHE A 44 -17.46 -3.87 -8.85
CA PHE A 44 -16.12 -3.92 -9.46
C PHE A 44 -15.13 -4.77 -8.65
N GLY A 45 -15.60 -5.55 -7.67
CA GLY A 45 -14.78 -6.42 -6.84
C GLY A 45 -14.21 -7.60 -7.61
N MET A 46 -13.21 -8.27 -7.02
CA MET A 46 -12.47 -9.36 -7.63
C MET A 46 -13.37 -10.48 -8.16
N LYS A 47 -14.40 -10.88 -7.40
CA LYS A 47 -15.31 -11.96 -7.81
C LYS A 47 -15.99 -11.69 -9.16
N TYR A 48 -16.43 -10.44 -9.40
CA TYR A 48 -17.00 -10.07 -10.69
C TYR A 48 -15.92 -9.99 -11.78
N LEU A 49 -14.80 -9.33 -11.50
CA LEU A 49 -13.72 -9.13 -12.48
C LEU A 49 -13.15 -10.45 -12.98
N MET A 50 -13.02 -11.45 -12.11
CA MET A 50 -12.58 -12.80 -12.51
C MET A 50 -13.52 -13.44 -13.56
N THR A 51 -14.83 -13.17 -13.52
CA THR A 51 -15.77 -13.70 -14.53
C THR A 51 -15.54 -13.14 -15.92
N ILE A 52 -14.89 -12.00 -16.03
CA ILE A 52 -14.54 -11.32 -17.29
C ILE A 52 -13.03 -11.30 -17.54
N LYS A 53 -12.26 -12.17 -16.85
CA LYS A 53 -10.81 -12.29 -16.95
C LYS A 53 -10.07 -10.97 -16.73
N ARG A 54 -10.48 -10.24 -15.70
CA ARG A 54 -9.85 -8.98 -15.28
C ARG A 54 -9.43 -9.07 -13.82
N SER A 55 -8.42 -8.30 -13.45
CA SER A 55 -7.98 -8.14 -12.06
C SER A 55 -7.45 -6.75 -11.80
N TRP A 56 -7.61 -6.28 -10.55
CA TRP A 56 -6.93 -5.10 -10.06
C TRP A 56 -5.50 -5.44 -9.64
N VAL A 57 -4.57 -4.59 -10.04
CA VAL A 57 -3.17 -4.66 -9.59
C VAL A 57 -2.81 -3.35 -8.91
N LEU A 58 -2.31 -3.43 -7.69
CA LEU A 58 -1.79 -2.29 -6.96
C LEU A 58 -0.45 -1.87 -7.58
N SER A 59 -0.42 -0.64 -8.11
CA SER A 59 0.80 -0.07 -8.69
C SER A 59 1.58 0.78 -7.69
N ARG A 60 0.87 1.54 -6.84
CA ARG A 60 1.49 2.40 -5.83
C ARG A 60 0.61 2.50 -4.60
N LEU A 61 1.26 2.65 -3.44
CA LEU A 61 0.62 2.96 -2.17
C LEU A 61 1.49 3.97 -1.41
N ALA A 62 0.87 5.01 -0.88
CA ALA A 62 1.47 5.93 0.07
C ALA A 62 0.59 5.98 1.31
N ILE A 63 1.18 5.87 2.49
CA ILE A 63 0.52 5.95 3.79
C ILE A 63 1.26 7.01 4.60
N GLU A 64 0.54 8.00 5.12
CA GLU A 64 1.09 9.03 5.99
C GLU A 64 0.22 9.15 7.25
N MET A 65 0.86 8.95 8.39
CA MET A 65 0.18 8.87 9.67
C MET A 65 0.71 9.93 10.63
N ASN A 66 -0.19 10.66 11.26
CA ASN A 66 0.12 11.52 12.40
C ASN A 66 0.35 10.66 13.65
N GLU A 67 -0.45 9.60 13.78
CA GLU A 67 -0.42 8.67 14.89
C GLU A 67 -1.02 7.33 14.45
N MET A 68 -0.54 6.22 14.97
CA MET A 68 -1.12 4.91 14.74
C MET A 68 -2.20 4.60 15.79
N PRO A 69 -3.32 3.93 15.40
CA PRO A 69 -4.31 3.45 16.37
C PRO A 69 -3.67 2.55 17.43
N GLU A 70 -4.02 2.79 18.69
CA GLU A 70 -3.57 1.94 19.81
C GLU A 70 -4.38 0.64 19.86
N GLN A 71 -3.81 -0.39 20.49
CA GLN A 71 -4.48 -1.68 20.67
C GLN A 71 -5.88 -1.51 21.26
N TYR A 72 -6.82 -2.37 20.81
CA TYR A 72 -8.25 -2.32 21.13
C TYR A 72 -9.00 -1.08 20.63
N THR A 73 -8.35 -0.15 19.95
CA THR A 73 -9.03 0.99 19.33
C THR A 73 -9.83 0.53 18.10
N LYS A 74 -11.11 0.87 18.08
CA LYS A 74 -11.94 0.76 16.88
C LYS A 74 -11.80 2.02 16.05
N PHE A 75 -11.51 1.84 14.78
CA PHE A 75 -11.37 2.92 13.81
C PHE A 75 -12.05 2.58 12.49
N ASN A 76 -12.27 3.58 11.66
CA ASN A 76 -12.78 3.40 10.31
C ASN A 76 -11.68 3.69 9.30
N VAL A 77 -11.63 2.91 8.24
CA VAL A 77 -10.97 3.29 7.00
C VAL A 77 -12.06 3.78 6.04
N GLU A 78 -12.06 5.08 5.79
CA GLU A 78 -12.84 5.67 4.71
C GLU A 78 -12.05 5.55 3.41
N THR A 79 -12.72 5.22 2.30
CA THR A 79 -12.05 5.13 0.99
C THR A 79 -12.93 5.65 -0.13
N TRP A 80 -12.32 6.30 -1.12
CA TRP A 80 -13.01 6.83 -2.30
C TRP A 80 -12.11 6.83 -3.53
N VAL A 81 -12.71 6.71 -4.70
CA VAL A 81 -12.01 6.88 -5.97
C VAL A 81 -11.95 8.36 -6.29
N GLU A 82 -10.76 8.94 -6.36
CA GLU A 82 -10.55 10.35 -6.71
C GLU A 82 -10.69 10.57 -8.22
N ASN A 83 -10.18 9.61 -8.99
CA ASN A 83 -10.13 9.69 -10.45
C ASN A 83 -10.03 8.31 -11.09
N ALA A 84 -10.62 8.15 -12.27
CA ALA A 84 -10.46 6.98 -13.13
C ALA A 84 -9.99 7.43 -14.52
N MET A 85 -8.91 6.85 -14.98
CA MET A 85 -8.33 7.02 -16.31
C MET A 85 -8.42 5.69 -17.06
N ARG A 86 -8.07 5.69 -18.34
CA ARG A 86 -8.17 4.50 -19.16
C ARG A 86 -7.54 3.25 -18.55
N PHE A 87 -6.36 3.35 -17.96
CA PHE A 87 -5.60 2.21 -17.44
C PHE A 87 -5.36 2.25 -15.94
N PHE A 88 -5.67 3.37 -15.27
CA PHE A 88 -5.37 3.57 -13.86
C PHE A 88 -6.53 4.25 -13.14
N THR A 89 -6.70 3.88 -11.87
CA THR A 89 -7.51 4.65 -10.93
C THR A 89 -6.64 5.22 -9.82
N GLN A 90 -7.02 6.39 -9.31
CA GLN A 90 -6.46 6.97 -8.09
C GLN A 90 -7.49 6.82 -6.99
N ARG A 91 -7.07 6.26 -5.87
CA ARG A 91 -7.91 6.01 -4.71
C ARG A 91 -7.27 6.58 -3.47
N ASN A 92 -8.07 7.15 -2.62
CA ASN A 92 -7.66 7.73 -1.35
C ASN A 92 -8.25 6.97 -0.17
N PHE A 93 -7.59 7.14 0.97
CA PHE A 93 -8.02 6.60 2.26
C PHE A 93 -7.89 7.66 3.35
N ALA A 94 -8.77 7.58 4.35
CA ALA A 94 -8.63 8.31 5.61
C ALA A 94 -8.83 7.33 6.76
N VAL A 95 -7.95 7.38 7.75
CA VAL A 95 -8.04 6.56 8.97
C VAL A 95 -8.62 7.43 10.08
N VAL A 96 -9.83 7.11 10.53
CA VAL A 96 -10.64 7.97 11.39
C VAL A 96 -11.14 7.20 12.62
N GLY A 97 -10.85 7.72 13.79
CA GLY A 97 -11.40 7.20 15.05
C GLY A 97 -12.93 7.35 15.15
N LYS A 98 -13.55 6.60 16.04
CA LYS A 98 -15.00 6.74 16.30
C LYS A 98 -15.40 8.11 16.84
N ASP A 99 -14.49 8.76 17.52
CA ASP A 99 -14.61 10.12 18.05
C ASP A 99 -14.37 11.22 17.00
N GLY A 100 -14.07 10.83 15.75
CA GLY A 100 -13.72 11.74 14.67
C GLY A 100 -12.24 12.12 14.62
N LYS A 101 -11.39 11.58 15.50
CA LYS A 101 -9.93 11.77 15.47
C LYS A 101 -9.35 11.32 14.14
N GLN A 102 -8.62 12.19 13.47
CA GLN A 102 -7.93 11.89 12.23
C GLN A 102 -6.55 11.31 12.52
N TYR A 103 -6.35 10.01 12.29
CA TYR A 103 -5.07 9.32 12.48
C TYR A 103 -4.11 9.56 11.32
N GLY A 104 -4.60 9.56 10.09
CA GLY A 104 -3.79 9.75 8.90
C GLY A 104 -4.54 9.44 7.62
N TYR A 105 -3.79 9.37 6.52
CA TYR A 105 -4.33 9.20 5.18
C TYR A 105 -3.50 8.22 4.36
N GLY A 106 -4.11 7.73 3.28
CA GLY A 106 -3.43 6.95 2.26
C GLY A 106 -3.84 7.35 0.85
N ARG A 107 -2.97 7.10 -0.10
CA ARG A 107 -3.22 7.22 -1.54
C ARG A 107 -2.74 5.98 -2.26
N SER A 108 -3.49 5.51 -3.22
CA SER A 108 -3.08 4.37 -4.05
C SER A 108 -3.40 4.61 -5.53
N VAL A 109 -2.63 3.93 -6.37
CA VAL A 109 -2.86 3.85 -7.82
C VAL A 109 -3.03 2.39 -8.19
N TRP A 110 -4.11 2.09 -8.89
CA TRP A 110 -4.45 0.74 -9.33
C TRP A 110 -4.53 0.68 -10.83
N ALA A 111 -3.99 -0.38 -11.42
CA ALA A 111 -4.18 -0.74 -12.81
C ALA A 111 -5.19 -1.89 -12.91
N MET A 112 -5.90 -1.96 -14.04
CA MET A 112 -6.65 -3.16 -14.40
C MET A 112 -5.89 -3.91 -15.47
N ILE A 113 -5.76 -5.22 -15.29
CA ILE A 113 -5.10 -6.10 -16.26
C ILE A 113 -6.03 -7.22 -16.71
N ASP A 114 -5.75 -7.72 -17.91
CA ASP A 114 -6.24 -9.01 -18.37
C ASP A 114 -5.46 -10.14 -17.71
N THR A 115 -6.15 -11.12 -17.12
CA THR A 115 -5.49 -12.19 -16.35
C THR A 115 -4.74 -13.19 -17.22
N ASP A 116 -5.16 -13.36 -18.49
CA ASP A 116 -4.52 -14.30 -19.41
C ASP A 116 -3.27 -13.68 -20.08
N SER A 117 -3.41 -12.45 -20.63
CA SER A 117 -2.33 -11.77 -21.35
C SER A 117 -1.42 -10.94 -20.46
N ARG A 118 -1.82 -10.66 -19.22
CA ARG A 118 -1.15 -9.77 -18.26
C ARG A 118 -0.99 -8.33 -18.75
N GLN A 119 -1.74 -7.93 -19.77
CA GLN A 119 -1.68 -6.58 -20.34
C GLN A 119 -2.69 -5.64 -19.68
N PRO A 120 -2.37 -4.33 -19.59
CA PRO A 120 -3.32 -3.33 -19.09
C PRO A 120 -4.61 -3.31 -19.92
N CYS A 121 -5.75 -3.22 -19.22
CA CYS A 121 -7.08 -3.14 -19.80
C CYS A 121 -7.69 -1.76 -19.64
N ASP A 122 -8.59 -1.43 -20.56
CA ASP A 122 -9.39 -0.21 -20.47
C ASP A 122 -10.44 -0.35 -19.35
N ILE A 123 -10.24 0.37 -18.26
CA ILE A 123 -11.12 0.38 -17.08
C ILE A 123 -12.50 0.93 -17.46
N LEU A 124 -12.54 1.90 -18.36
CA LEU A 124 -13.78 2.56 -18.79
C LEU A 124 -14.65 1.68 -19.70
N SER A 125 -14.08 0.57 -20.24
CA SER A 125 -14.85 -0.41 -20.99
C SER A 125 -15.65 -1.37 -20.09
N VAL A 126 -15.35 -1.41 -18.79
CA VAL A 126 -16.06 -2.29 -17.84
C VAL A 126 -17.39 -1.65 -17.46
N LYS A 127 -18.51 -2.38 -17.68
CA LYS A 127 -19.87 -1.91 -17.41
C LYS A 127 -20.15 -0.53 -17.99
N ASP A 128 -19.72 -0.28 -19.24
CA ASP A 128 -19.94 0.97 -19.97
C ASP A 128 -19.50 2.22 -19.20
N GLY A 129 -18.36 2.12 -18.51
CA GLY A 129 -17.77 3.23 -17.75
C GLY A 129 -18.45 3.55 -16.42
N ALA A 130 -19.25 2.63 -15.87
CA ALA A 130 -19.98 2.84 -14.60
C ALA A 130 -19.07 3.19 -13.40
N ILE A 131 -17.76 2.98 -13.49
CA ILE A 131 -16.82 3.45 -12.46
C ILE A 131 -16.89 4.96 -12.27
N ASN A 132 -17.26 5.73 -13.31
CA ASN A 132 -17.38 7.18 -13.24
C ASN A 132 -18.47 7.65 -12.27
N ASP A 133 -19.50 6.84 -12.05
CA ASP A 133 -20.59 7.13 -11.11
C ASP A 133 -20.11 7.16 -9.65
N TRP A 134 -18.97 6.53 -9.39
CA TRP A 134 -18.37 6.36 -8.05
C TRP A 134 -17.21 7.30 -7.76
N ILE A 135 -16.84 8.17 -8.71
CA ILE A 135 -15.77 9.15 -8.50
C ILE A 135 -16.23 10.23 -7.52
N GLU A 136 -15.44 10.43 -6.47
CA GLU A 136 -15.55 11.51 -5.49
C GLU A 136 -14.33 12.41 -5.59
N ALA A 137 -14.39 13.36 -6.54
CA ALA A 137 -13.29 14.26 -6.81
C ALA A 137 -13.19 15.44 -5.83
N ASN A 138 -14.28 15.73 -5.09
CA ASN A 138 -14.36 16.91 -4.20
C ASN A 138 -13.85 16.64 -2.79
N LYS A 139 -13.77 15.35 -2.37
CA LYS A 139 -13.20 15.00 -1.06
C LYS A 139 -11.69 15.08 -1.12
N ALA A 140 -11.11 16.07 -0.44
CA ALA A 140 -9.67 16.26 -0.39
C ALA A 140 -8.97 15.11 0.34
N CYS A 141 -7.79 14.73 -0.14
CA CYS A 141 -6.82 13.94 0.59
C CYS A 141 -5.58 14.82 0.80
N PRO A 142 -5.26 15.21 2.04
CA PRO A 142 -4.28 16.28 2.30
C PRO A 142 -2.83 15.85 2.13
N ILE A 143 -2.54 14.54 2.04
CA ILE A 143 -1.16 14.07 1.85
C ILE A 143 -0.73 14.20 0.39
N ASP A 144 0.56 14.38 0.16
CA ASP A 144 1.13 14.44 -1.17
C ASP A 144 0.92 13.14 -1.95
N LYS A 145 0.76 13.28 -3.27
CA LYS A 145 0.76 12.12 -4.18
C LYS A 145 2.17 11.53 -4.17
N GLY A 146 2.27 10.24 -3.84
CA GLY A 146 3.53 9.52 -3.88
C GLY A 146 4.20 9.66 -5.25
N GLY A 147 5.48 10.02 -5.24
CA GLY A 147 6.29 10.19 -6.42
C GLY A 147 6.94 8.89 -6.91
N ARG A 148 7.74 8.99 -7.97
CA ARG A 148 8.67 7.92 -8.34
C ARG A 148 9.84 7.94 -7.37
N VAL A 149 10.01 6.85 -6.59
CA VAL A 149 11.19 6.68 -5.75
C VAL A 149 12.41 6.56 -6.66
N LYS A 150 13.32 7.53 -6.56
CA LYS A 150 14.59 7.53 -7.28
C LYS A 150 15.61 6.81 -6.41
N MET A 151 16.41 5.95 -7.03
CA MET A 151 17.55 5.28 -6.38
C MET A 151 18.80 5.66 -7.15
N SER A 152 19.86 5.93 -6.43
CA SER A 152 21.20 6.16 -7.00
C SER A 152 21.99 4.85 -7.10
N ASP A 153 23.13 4.90 -7.79
CA ASP A 153 24.08 3.77 -7.83
C ASP A 153 24.83 3.59 -6.50
N LYS A 154 24.62 4.50 -5.54
CA LYS A 154 25.21 4.45 -4.20
C LYS A 154 24.39 3.63 -3.19
N ALA A 155 23.22 3.12 -3.60
CA ALA A 155 22.40 2.28 -2.72
C ALA A 155 23.18 1.03 -2.30
N GLU A 156 23.31 0.83 -0.99
CA GLU A 156 24.08 -0.26 -0.40
C GLU A 156 23.20 -1.51 -0.24
N PHE A 157 23.80 -2.67 -0.48
CA PHE A 157 23.17 -3.96 -0.18
C PHE A 157 23.02 -4.12 1.33
N VAL A 158 21.82 -4.51 1.77
CA VAL A 158 21.51 -4.72 3.19
C VAL A 158 21.44 -6.20 3.52
N ARG A 159 20.54 -6.93 2.84
CA ARG A 159 20.36 -8.37 3.06
C ARG A 159 19.59 -9.02 1.91
N THR A 160 19.60 -10.35 1.90
CA THR A 160 18.69 -11.18 1.09
C THR A 160 17.81 -12.01 2.01
N ILE A 161 16.55 -12.19 1.67
CA ILE A 161 15.61 -13.09 2.35
C ILE A 161 15.11 -14.14 1.37
N ASP A 162 14.73 -15.29 1.89
CA ASP A 162 13.94 -16.30 1.18
C ASP A 162 12.45 -15.97 1.32
N THR A 163 11.66 -16.28 0.31
CA THR A 163 10.20 -16.16 0.36
C THR A 163 9.56 -17.51 0.71
N HIS A 164 8.48 -17.49 1.47
CA HIS A 164 7.86 -18.67 2.04
C HIS A 164 6.34 -18.64 1.89
N TYR A 165 5.67 -19.74 2.27
CA TYR A 165 4.22 -19.92 2.23
C TYR A 165 3.42 -18.72 2.76
N ASN A 166 3.84 -18.14 3.90
CA ASN A 166 3.11 -17.02 4.52
C ASN A 166 3.29 -15.68 3.79
N ASP A 167 4.17 -15.61 2.81
CA ASP A 167 4.34 -14.42 1.98
C ASP A 167 3.37 -14.39 0.79
N VAL A 168 2.75 -15.54 0.45
CA VAL A 168 1.97 -15.70 -0.78
C VAL A 168 0.50 -15.35 -0.57
N ASP A 169 -0.06 -14.57 -1.48
CA ASP A 169 -1.48 -14.20 -1.50
C ASP A 169 -2.35 -15.19 -2.33
N ILE A 170 -3.65 -14.89 -2.40
CA ILE A 170 -4.63 -15.68 -3.15
C ILE A 170 -4.33 -15.79 -4.66
N ASN A 171 -3.52 -14.89 -5.20
CA ASN A 171 -3.14 -14.89 -6.62
C ASN A 171 -1.87 -15.73 -6.88
N GLY A 172 -1.26 -16.28 -5.82
CA GLY A 172 -0.01 -17.04 -5.92
C GLY A 172 1.26 -16.19 -6.00
N HIS A 173 1.17 -14.91 -5.72
CA HIS A 173 2.28 -13.97 -5.71
C HIS A 173 2.61 -13.52 -4.30
N ILE A 174 3.82 -12.99 -4.10
CA ILE A 174 4.16 -12.36 -2.83
C ILE A 174 3.22 -11.18 -2.58
N ASN A 175 2.52 -11.24 -1.45
CA ASN A 175 1.51 -10.27 -1.05
C ASN A 175 2.10 -8.86 -0.96
N SER A 176 1.38 -7.87 -1.49
CA SER A 176 1.79 -6.46 -1.46
C SER A 176 2.13 -5.96 -0.05
N VAL A 177 1.41 -6.44 0.98
CA VAL A 177 1.67 -6.08 2.38
C VAL A 177 2.98 -6.67 2.88
N LYS A 178 3.36 -7.88 2.41
CA LYS A 178 4.63 -8.51 2.81
C LYS A 178 5.85 -7.70 2.39
N TYR A 179 5.80 -7.04 1.24
CA TYR A 179 6.86 -6.11 0.87
C TYR A 179 6.98 -4.94 1.85
N ILE A 180 5.86 -4.43 2.39
CA ILE A 180 5.87 -3.39 3.42
C ILE A 180 6.55 -3.91 4.69
N GLU A 181 6.14 -5.09 5.17
CA GLU A 181 6.71 -5.72 6.36
C GLU A 181 8.21 -5.96 6.20
N HIS A 182 8.63 -6.59 5.11
CA HIS A 182 10.04 -6.88 4.83
C HIS A 182 10.92 -5.62 4.69
N VAL A 183 10.38 -4.53 4.13
CA VAL A 183 11.10 -3.24 4.11
C VAL A 183 11.26 -2.69 5.52
N LEU A 184 10.22 -2.74 6.34
CA LEU A 184 10.27 -2.22 7.70
C LEU A 184 11.15 -3.07 8.62
N ASP A 185 11.35 -4.34 8.32
CA ASP A 185 12.28 -5.24 9.01
C ASP A 185 13.77 -4.93 8.73
N LEU A 186 14.09 -3.94 7.91
CA LEU A 186 15.48 -3.51 7.69
C LEU A 186 16.05 -2.73 8.88
N TRP A 187 15.21 -2.24 9.76
CA TRP A 187 15.62 -1.57 11.01
C TRP A 187 15.33 -2.45 12.21
N ASN A 188 16.20 -2.40 13.19
CA ASN A 188 16.06 -3.17 14.42
C ASN A 188 15.11 -2.50 15.42
N LEU A 189 14.80 -3.20 16.52
CA LEU A 189 13.88 -2.74 17.55
C LEU A 189 14.36 -1.46 18.25
N GLU A 190 15.68 -1.29 18.44
CA GLU A 190 16.23 -0.06 19.08
C GLU A 190 15.96 1.16 18.23
N TRP A 191 16.05 1.03 16.88
CA TRP A 191 15.69 2.10 15.97
C TRP A 191 14.24 2.56 16.19
N TYR A 192 13.29 1.62 16.28
CA TYR A 192 11.86 1.91 16.48
C TYR A 192 11.50 2.43 17.87
N ARG A 193 12.40 2.34 18.85
CA ARG A 193 12.23 2.99 20.16
C ARG A 193 12.46 4.49 20.11
N GLU A 194 13.26 4.94 19.16
CA GLU A 194 13.66 6.34 19.02
C GLU A 194 12.98 7.04 17.83
N HIS A 195 12.47 6.27 16.87
CA HIS A 195 11.91 6.78 15.64
C HIS A 195 10.53 6.17 15.35
N ARG A 196 9.63 6.99 14.86
CA ARG A 196 8.34 6.51 14.36
C ARG A 196 8.22 6.74 12.86
N ILE A 197 7.53 5.84 12.17
CA ILE A 197 7.23 5.99 10.75
C ILE A 197 6.17 7.07 10.60
N GLN A 198 6.51 8.16 9.91
CA GLN A 198 5.56 9.20 9.53
C GLN A 198 4.92 8.87 8.18
N ARG A 199 5.74 8.47 7.19
CA ARG A 199 5.27 8.19 5.84
C ARG A 199 5.97 6.98 5.26
N PHE A 200 5.19 6.15 4.58
CA PHE A 200 5.66 5.00 3.82
C PHE A 200 5.11 5.07 2.40
N GLU A 201 5.97 4.95 1.41
CA GLU A 201 5.59 4.87 -0.01
C GLU A 201 6.16 3.60 -0.63
N ILE A 202 5.38 2.95 -1.49
CA ILE A 202 5.84 1.81 -2.27
C ILE A 202 5.28 1.88 -3.69
N ALA A 203 6.12 1.56 -4.67
CA ALA A 203 5.76 1.37 -6.07
C ALA A 203 6.14 -0.05 -6.47
N TYR A 204 5.15 -0.82 -6.91
CA TYR A 204 5.32 -2.19 -7.39
C TYR A 204 5.65 -2.18 -8.88
N VAL A 205 6.64 -2.96 -9.28
CA VAL A 205 7.19 -3.01 -10.64
C VAL A 205 7.00 -4.38 -11.25
N ALA A 206 7.34 -5.44 -10.50
CA ALA A 206 7.21 -6.83 -10.92
C ALA A 206 6.79 -7.72 -9.74
N GLU A 207 6.18 -8.83 -10.07
CA GLU A 207 5.76 -9.84 -9.10
C GLU A 207 6.92 -10.75 -8.71
N ALA A 208 6.87 -11.28 -7.49
CA ALA A 208 7.71 -12.38 -7.03
C ALA A 208 6.83 -13.52 -6.52
N HIS A 209 7.40 -14.71 -6.42
CA HIS A 209 6.72 -15.95 -6.09
C HIS A 209 7.40 -16.65 -4.90
N GLU A 210 6.73 -17.63 -4.35
CA GLU A 210 7.34 -18.53 -3.35
C GLU A 210 8.58 -19.20 -3.95
N GLY A 211 9.66 -19.25 -3.13
CA GLY A 211 10.97 -19.75 -3.54
C GLY A 211 11.90 -18.70 -4.18
N ASP A 212 11.38 -17.53 -4.55
CA ASP A 212 12.25 -16.41 -4.95
C ASP A 212 13.08 -15.91 -3.76
N LYS A 213 14.27 -15.41 -4.04
CA LYS A 213 15.08 -14.66 -3.08
C LYS A 213 14.98 -13.17 -3.37
N LEU A 214 14.73 -12.39 -2.34
CA LEU A 214 14.58 -10.95 -2.44
C LEU A 214 15.79 -10.27 -1.79
N SER A 215 16.55 -9.51 -2.59
CA SER A 215 17.70 -8.72 -2.15
C SER A 215 17.31 -7.26 -1.96
N PHE A 216 17.64 -6.71 -0.80
CA PHE A 216 17.33 -5.35 -0.38
C PHE A 216 18.54 -4.45 -0.52
N TYR A 217 18.34 -3.31 -1.17
CA TYR A 217 19.32 -2.23 -1.29
C TYR A 217 18.71 -0.95 -0.72
N MET A 218 19.47 -0.22 0.08
CA MET A 218 19.00 0.96 0.78
C MET A 218 19.96 2.12 0.61
N GLU A 219 19.41 3.33 0.54
CA GLU A 219 20.17 4.58 0.64
C GLU A 219 19.40 5.59 1.50
N LYS A 220 20.14 6.39 2.26
CA LYS A 220 19.58 7.53 2.98
C LYS A 220 19.50 8.72 2.02
N GLU A 221 18.38 9.44 2.03
CA GLU A 221 18.27 10.73 1.32
C GLU A 221 19.01 11.84 2.09
N ASP A 222 19.75 12.66 1.36
CA ASP A 222 20.31 13.89 1.92
C ASP A 222 19.18 14.92 2.07
N ASN A 223 18.62 15.00 3.27
CA ASN A 223 17.59 15.96 3.59
C ASN A 223 18.19 17.19 4.29
N ASN A 224 17.73 18.39 3.92
CA ASN A 224 18.00 19.62 4.68
C ASN A 224 17.20 19.68 5.99
N ASP A 225 16.23 18.79 6.19
CA ASP A 225 15.39 18.70 7.39
C ASP A 225 16.04 17.77 8.41
N VAL A 226 16.64 18.35 9.43
CA VAL A 226 17.33 17.62 10.51
C VAL A 226 16.35 16.85 11.41
N SER A 227 15.07 17.20 11.37
CA SER A 227 14.03 16.59 12.21
C SER A 227 13.45 15.28 11.63
N SER A 228 13.81 14.92 10.41
CA SER A 228 13.31 13.73 9.74
C SER A 228 14.39 12.97 9.00
N LEU A 229 14.27 11.64 8.99
CA LEU A 229 15.17 10.74 8.28
C LEU A 229 14.38 10.04 7.16
N THR A 230 14.90 10.10 5.94
CA THR A 230 14.27 9.47 4.78
C THR A 230 15.20 8.44 4.16
N TYR A 231 14.67 7.25 3.92
CA TYR A 231 15.40 6.16 3.27
C TYR A 231 14.64 5.69 2.05
N ASN A 232 15.38 5.42 0.97
CA ASN A 232 14.88 4.74 -0.21
C ASN A 232 15.35 3.29 -0.19
N VAL A 233 14.45 2.38 -0.53
CA VAL A 233 14.73 0.93 -0.58
C VAL A 233 14.31 0.39 -1.93
N ARG A 234 15.15 -0.46 -2.51
CA ARG A 234 14.87 -1.23 -3.72
C ARG A 234 14.95 -2.72 -3.41
N ILE A 235 13.96 -3.47 -3.88
CA ILE A 235 13.92 -4.93 -3.76
C ILE A 235 14.10 -5.55 -5.15
N VAL A 236 15.08 -6.47 -5.26
CA VAL A 236 15.44 -7.13 -6.51
C VAL A 236 15.45 -8.64 -6.29
N ARG A 237 14.83 -9.39 -7.21
CA ARG A 237 14.89 -10.85 -7.24
C ARG A 237 16.26 -11.36 -7.65
N THR A 238 16.52 -12.65 -7.42
CA THR A 238 17.80 -13.31 -7.78
C THR A 238 18.12 -13.22 -9.29
N ASP A 239 17.09 -13.17 -10.14
CA ASP A 239 17.26 -13.02 -11.60
C ASP A 239 17.54 -11.57 -12.04
N GLY A 240 17.72 -10.64 -11.08
CA GLY A 240 18.02 -9.24 -11.34
C GLY A 240 16.79 -8.36 -11.62
N VAL A 241 15.59 -8.92 -11.58
CA VAL A 241 14.35 -8.16 -11.80
C VAL A 241 14.01 -7.36 -10.55
N GLU A 242 13.81 -6.06 -10.70
CA GLU A 242 13.34 -5.17 -9.64
C GLU A 242 11.85 -5.42 -9.36
N CYS A 243 11.51 -5.77 -8.12
CA CYS A 243 10.13 -6.02 -7.70
C CYS A 243 9.43 -4.75 -7.25
N CYS A 244 10.08 -3.95 -6.42
CA CYS A 244 9.50 -2.70 -5.93
C CYS A 244 10.56 -1.69 -5.46
N ARG A 245 10.12 -0.46 -5.32
CA ARG A 245 10.84 0.62 -4.63
C ARG A 245 9.97 1.22 -3.56
N SER A 246 10.57 1.50 -2.42
CA SER A 246 9.90 2.10 -1.27
C SER A 246 10.66 3.33 -0.79
N LYS A 247 9.92 4.25 -0.17
CA LYS A 247 10.47 5.38 0.58
C LYS A 247 9.87 5.35 1.98
N VAL A 248 10.73 5.45 2.99
CA VAL A 248 10.31 5.47 4.39
C VAL A 248 10.81 6.75 5.03
N LYS A 249 9.90 7.55 5.58
CA LYS A 249 10.21 8.74 6.36
C LYS A 249 9.94 8.48 7.84
N PHE A 250 10.98 8.69 8.64
CA PHE A 250 10.94 8.62 10.10
C PHE A 250 11.01 10.02 10.71
N VAL A 251 10.43 10.16 11.89
CA VAL A 251 10.49 11.34 12.77
C VAL A 251 10.69 10.92 14.22
#